data_4a0ee9485e132ef6d9f335c788baab2c
#
_entry.id   4a0ee9485e132ef6d9f335c788baab2c
#
_cell.length_a   1.000
_cell.length_b   1.000
_cell.length_c   1.000
_cell.angle_alpha   90.00
_cell.angle_beta   90.00
_cell.angle_gamma   90.00
#
_symmetry.space_group_name_H-M   'P 1'
#
loop_
_entity.id
_entity.type
_entity.pdbx_description
1 polymer ?
#
loop_
_entity_poly.entity_id
_entity_poly.type
_entity_poly.pdbx_seq_one_letter_code
_entity_poly.pdbx_strand_id
1 'polypeptide(L)'
;MKKLSFITVFVFLSILFVQAQQAKYVFYFIGDGMGVNQVNGTEMFQAELQNGRIGVEPLLFTQFPVATMATTFSATNSVTDSAAAGTALATGKKT
;
A
#
# COMPACT_ATOMS: atom_id res chain seq x y z
N MET A 1 -0.13 -38.46 -29.24
CA MET A 1 -1.47 -37.86 -29.23
C MET A 1 -2.07 -37.72 -27.83
N LYS A 2 -2.10 -38.75 -26.98
CA LYS A 2 -2.69 -38.67 -25.61
C LYS A 2 -2.01 -37.66 -24.68
N LYS A 3 -0.67 -37.47 -24.74
CA LYS A 3 0.06 -36.50 -23.95
C LYS A 3 -0.25 -35.04 -24.31
N LEU A 4 -0.42 -34.76 -25.59
CA LEU A 4 -0.77 -33.43 -26.10
C LEU A 4 -2.18 -33.02 -25.65
N SER A 5 -3.14 -33.96 -25.73
CA SER A 5 -4.52 -33.77 -25.28
C SER A 5 -4.58 -33.46 -23.75
N PHE A 6 -3.74 -34.12 -22.95
CA PHE A 6 -3.71 -33.90 -21.51
C PHE A 6 -3.17 -32.51 -21.14
N ILE A 7 -2.13 -32.05 -21.85
CA ILE A 7 -1.59 -30.68 -21.67
C ILE A 7 -2.61 -29.63 -22.05
N THR A 8 -3.32 -29.81 -23.15
CA THR A 8 -4.35 -28.85 -23.58
C THR A 8 -5.50 -28.75 -22.58
N VAL A 9 -5.96 -29.87 -22.03
CA VAL A 9 -7.00 -29.87 -20.98
C VAL A 9 -6.51 -29.22 -19.71
N PHE A 10 -5.25 -29.44 -19.29
CA PHE A 10 -4.69 -28.83 -18.09
C PHE A 10 -4.53 -27.31 -18.22
N VAL A 11 -4.08 -26.83 -19.38
CA VAL A 11 -3.99 -25.39 -19.69
C VAL A 11 -5.40 -24.76 -19.72
N PHE A 12 -6.41 -25.44 -20.27
CA PHE A 12 -7.77 -24.93 -20.28
C PHE A 12 -8.39 -24.86 -18.89
N LEU A 13 -8.14 -25.87 -18.03
CA LEU A 13 -8.57 -25.85 -16.64
C LEU A 13 -7.91 -24.71 -15.83
N SER A 14 -6.62 -24.43 -16.06
CA SER A 14 -5.92 -23.37 -15.32
C SER A 14 -6.47 -21.97 -15.63
N ILE A 15 -6.98 -21.73 -16.83
CA ILE A 15 -7.60 -20.46 -17.23
C ILE A 15 -8.93 -20.23 -16.48
N LEU A 16 -9.66 -21.30 -16.14
CA LEU A 16 -10.94 -21.18 -15.42
C LEU A 16 -10.78 -20.76 -13.95
N PHE A 17 -9.58 -20.90 -13.38
CA PHE A 17 -9.30 -20.51 -12.00
C PHE A 17 -8.77 -19.07 -11.85
N VAL A 18 -8.50 -18.35 -12.93
CA VAL A 18 -8.13 -16.95 -12.90
C VAL A 18 -9.40 -16.11 -12.72
N GLN A 19 -9.93 -16.13 -11.52
CA GLN A 19 -10.94 -15.15 -11.08
C GLN A 19 -10.20 -13.87 -10.72
N ALA A 20 -10.09 -12.95 -11.66
CA ALA A 20 -9.71 -11.59 -11.34
C ALA A 20 -10.80 -11.00 -10.43
N GLN A 21 -10.54 -10.90 -9.14
CA GLN A 21 -11.43 -10.17 -8.23
C GLN A 21 -11.45 -8.71 -8.68
N GLN A 22 -12.52 -8.29 -9.30
CA GLN A 22 -12.73 -6.87 -9.61
C GLN A 22 -13.00 -6.15 -8.30
N ALA A 23 -12.11 -5.22 -7.94
CA ALA A 23 -12.35 -4.34 -6.82
C ALA A 23 -13.60 -3.51 -7.11
N LYS A 24 -14.61 -3.62 -6.26
CA LYS A 24 -15.87 -2.86 -6.38
C LYS A 24 -15.67 -1.40 -6.00
N TYR A 25 -14.78 -1.14 -5.03
CA TYR A 25 -14.43 0.19 -4.54
C TYR A 25 -12.93 0.26 -4.32
N VAL A 26 -12.35 1.42 -4.61
CA VAL A 26 -10.96 1.75 -4.29
C VAL A 26 -10.97 3.00 -3.44
N PHE A 27 -10.39 2.92 -2.25
CA PHE A 27 -10.21 4.07 -1.36
C PHE A 27 -8.73 4.42 -1.34
N TYR A 28 -8.43 5.67 -1.60
CA TYR A 28 -7.08 6.19 -1.60
C TYR A 28 -6.94 7.26 -0.51
N PHE A 29 -6.13 6.99 0.49
CA PHE A 29 -5.89 7.87 1.62
C PHE A 29 -4.49 8.47 1.53
N ILE A 30 -4.37 9.76 1.71
CA ILE A 30 -3.11 10.50 1.69
C ILE A 30 -2.90 11.11 3.08
N GLY A 31 -1.87 10.63 3.80
CA GLY A 31 -1.42 11.25 5.04
C GLY A 31 -0.38 12.32 4.73
N ASP A 32 -0.82 13.57 4.65
CA ASP A 32 0.09 14.69 4.39
C ASP A 32 1.05 14.90 5.58
N GLY A 33 2.35 14.93 5.29
CA GLY A 33 3.41 15.02 6.29
C GLY A 33 3.54 13.79 7.20
N MET A 34 2.80 12.72 6.91
CA MET A 34 2.80 11.51 7.71
C MET A 34 3.95 10.58 7.30
N GLY A 35 5.02 10.57 8.07
CA GLY A 35 6.13 9.64 7.93
C GLY A 35 6.03 8.45 8.90
N VAL A 36 6.99 7.54 8.82
CA VAL A 36 7.06 6.34 9.68
C VAL A 36 7.08 6.71 11.16
N ASN A 37 7.75 7.79 11.53
CA ASN A 37 7.87 8.23 12.93
C ASN A 37 6.51 8.69 13.49
N GLN A 38 5.69 9.35 12.69
CA GLN A 38 4.34 9.77 13.08
C GLN A 38 3.44 8.56 13.31
N VAL A 39 3.52 7.58 12.42
CA VAL A 39 2.78 6.31 12.56
C VAL A 39 3.19 5.60 13.83
N ASN A 40 4.49 5.34 14.02
CA ASN A 40 4.99 4.65 15.21
C ASN A 40 4.69 5.40 16.51
N GLY A 41 4.85 6.73 16.51
CA GLY A 41 4.50 7.56 17.66
C GLY A 41 3.01 7.47 18.02
N THR A 42 2.14 7.40 17.02
CA THR A 42 0.70 7.23 17.24
C THR A 42 0.37 5.85 17.82
N GLU A 43 0.99 4.80 17.31
CA GLU A 43 0.80 3.44 17.83
C GLU A 43 1.29 3.29 19.27
N MET A 44 2.40 3.93 19.61
CA MET A 44 2.90 3.97 21.00
C MET A 44 1.97 4.77 21.91
N PHE A 45 1.47 5.93 21.46
CA PHE A 45 0.54 6.75 22.21
C PHE A 45 -0.81 6.02 22.43
N GLN A 46 -1.31 5.32 21.44
CA GLN A 46 -2.50 4.48 21.55
C GLN A 46 -2.32 3.38 22.62
N ALA A 47 -1.17 2.71 22.60
CA ALA A 47 -0.87 1.68 23.58
C ALA A 47 -0.85 2.23 25.01
N GLU A 48 -0.28 3.42 25.21
CA GLU A 48 -0.27 4.09 26.51
C GLU A 48 -1.69 4.44 26.97
N LEU A 49 -2.52 5.00 26.08
CA LEU A 49 -3.90 5.37 26.42
C LEU A 49 -4.77 4.15 26.74
N GLN A 50 -4.61 3.04 26.03
CA GLN A 50 -5.47 1.88 26.17
C GLN A 50 -5.00 0.94 27.30
N ASN A 51 -3.70 0.80 27.45
CA ASN A 51 -3.11 -0.22 28.32
C ASN A 51 -2.35 0.36 29.52
N GLY A 52 -2.15 1.69 29.57
CA GLY A 52 -1.40 2.36 30.64
C GLY A 52 0.07 1.91 30.70
N ARG A 53 0.63 1.48 29.61
CA ARG A 53 2.02 0.99 29.53
C ARG A 53 2.65 1.27 28.17
N ILE A 54 3.96 1.40 28.17
CA ILE A 54 4.75 1.51 26.94
C ILE A 54 4.56 0.23 26.10
N GLY A 55 4.19 0.40 24.87
CA GLY A 55 3.94 -0.69 23.93
C GLY A 55 3.64 -0.15 22.54
N VAL A 56 3.11 -0.99 21.69
CA VAL A 56 2.63 -0.61 20.35
C VAL A 56 1.21 -1.17 20.19
N GLU A 57 0.27 -0.30 19.86
CA GLU A 57 -1.09 -0.69 19.45
C GLU A 57 -1.22 -0.42 17.96
N PRO A 58 -1.19 -1.47 17.10
CA PRO A 58 -1.13 -1.30 15.66
C PRO A 58 -2.36 -0.59 15.08
N LEU A 59 -2.13 0.40 14.24
CA LEU A 59 -3.19 1.06 13.49
C LEU A 59 -3.76 0.10 12.41
N LEU A 60 -5.01 0.30 12.02
CA LEU A 60 -5.67 -0.57 11.05
C LEU A 60 -4.87 -0.72 9.75
N PHE A 61 -4.35 0.37 9.22
CA PHE A 61 -3.64 0.34 7.95
C PHE A 61 -2.23 -0.27 8.04
N THR A 62 -1.60 -0.27 9.22
CA THR A 62 -0.30 -0.94 9.41
C THR A 62 -0.43 -2.47 9.43
N GLN A 63 -1.64 -2.99 9.56
CA GLN A 63 -1.95 -4.41 9.54
C GLN A 63 -2.37 -4.93 8.15
N PHE A 64 -2.36 -4.09 7.12
CA PHE A 64 -2.69 -4.54 5.77
C PHE A 64 -1.64 -5.53 5.24
N PRO A 65 -2.07 -6.51 4.43
CA PRO A 65 -1.20 -7.60 3.99
C PRO A 65 -0.07 -7.16 3.04
N VAL A 66 -0.17 -5.95 2.49
CA VAL A 66 0.84 -5.37 1.62
C VAL A 66 1.27 -4.03 2.19
N ALA A 67 2.57 -3.88 2.46
CA ALA A 67 3.19 -2.64 2.89
C ALA A 67 4.43 -2.37 2.03
N THR A 68 4.68 -1.12 1.71
CA THR A 68 5.86 -0.68 0.98
C THR A 68 6.29 0.71 1.44
N MET A 69 7.46 1.14 1.00
CA MET A 69 7.99 2.47 1.28
C MET A 69 8.13 3.24 -0.02
N ALA A 70 7.86 4.53 0.04
CA ALA A 70 8.08 5.46 -1.06
C ALA A 70 9.01 6.61 -0.61
N THR A 71 9.83 7.07 -1.54
CA THR A 71 10.59 8.31 -1.35
C THR A 71 9.84 9.47 -1.96
N THR A 72 9.83 10.60 -1.27
CA THR A 72 9.00 11.77 -1.59
C THR A 72 9.84 13.02 -1.89
N PHE A 73 11.01 12.87 -2.51
CA PHE A 73 11.80 14.03 -2.95
C PHE A 73 11.27 14.62 -4.27
N SER A 74 11.36 15.96 -4.43
CA SER A 74 10.98 16.65 -5.68
C SER A 74 12.02 16.44 -6.78
N ALA A 75 11.77 16.96 -7.98
CA ALA A 75 12.75 16.87 -9.08
C ALA A 75 14.02 17.69 -8.81
N THR A 76 13.91 18.74 -8.01
CA THR A 76 14.99 19.72 -7.80
C THR A 76 15.51 19.79 -6.37
N ASN A 77 14.76 19.23 -5.39
CA ASN A 77 15.09 19.28 -3.96
C ASN A 77 14.97 17.91 -3.30
N SER A 78 15.79 17.69 -2.26
CA SER A 78 15.73 16.50 -1.42
C SER A 78 14.46 16.43 -0.55
N VAL A 79 13.77 17.55 -0.37
CA VAL A 79 12.50 17.65 0.34
C VAL A 79 11.45 18.21 -0.61
N THR A 80 10.26 17.64 -0.61
CA THR A 80 9.11 18.16 -1.35
C THR A 80 8.12 18.84 -0.41
N ASP A 81 7.35 19.79 -0.94
CA ASP A 81 6.16 20.32 -0.28
C ASP A 81 4.88 19.59 -0.78
N SER A 82 3.77 19.89 -0.13
CA SER A 82 2.48 19.27 -0.47
C SER A 82 1.98 19.64 -1.86
N ALA A 83 2.30 20.83 -2.36
CA ALA A 83 1.87 21.29 -3.68
C ALA A 83 2.61 20.53 -4.80
N ALA A 84 3.94 20.41 -4.69
CA ALA A 84 4.74 19.64 -5.62
C ALA A 84 4.39 18.15 -5.57
N ALA A 85 4.20 17.60 -4.36
CA ALA A 85 3.79 16.20 -4.17
C ALA A 85 2.40 15.93 -4.77
N GLY A 86 1.43 16.81 -4.54
CA GLY A 86 0.09 16.73 -5.12
C GLY A 86 0.10 16.80 -6.64
N THR A 87 0.92 17.68 -7.22
CA THR A 87 1.12 17.76 -8.67
C THR A 87 1.72 16.46 -9.23
N ALA A 88 2.75 15.93 -8.57
CA ALA A 88 3.37 14.67 -8.98
C ALA A 88 2.38 13.51 -8.93
N LEU A 89 1.54 13.46 -7.90
CA LEU A 89 0.49 12.45 -7.76
C LEU A 89 -0.56 12.54 -8.87
N ALA A 90 -1.00 13.75 -9.20
CA ALA A 90 -2.02 13.98 -10.22
C ALA A 90 -1.53 13.77 -11.65
N THR A 91 -0.26 14.05 -11.93
CA THR A 91 0.31 14.02 -13.29
C THR A 91 1.21 12.82 -13.57
N GLY A 92 1.66 12.13 -12.54
CA GLY A 92 2.68 11.07 -12.63
C GLY A 92 4.09 11.60 -12.90
N LYS A 93 4.31 12.91 -12.79
CA LYS A 93 5.61 13.55 -13.05
C LYS A 93 6.07 14.32 -11.82
N LYS A 94 7.34 14.13 -11.45
CA LYS A 94 7.98 14.97 -10.42
C LYS A 94 8.11 16.42 -10.89
N THR A 95 7.89 17.34 -9.96
CA THR A 95 8.06 18.78 -10.14
C THR A 95 9.20 19.29 -9.29
#